data_bd4aa0023c2787d3cafb800e7e7b592e
#
_entry.id   bd4aa0023c2787d3cafb800e7e7b592e
#
_cell.length_a   1.000
_cell.length_b   1.000
_cell.length_c   1.000
_cell.angle_alpha   90.00
_cell.angle_beta   90.00
_cell.angle_gamma   90.00
#
_symmetry.space_group_name_H-M   'P 1'
#
loop_
_entity.id
_entity.type
_entity.pdbx_description
1 polymer ?
#
loop_
_entity_poly.entity_id
_entity_poly.type
_entity_poly.pdbx_seq_one_letter_code
_entity_poly.pdbx_strand_id
1 'polypeptide(L)'
;MNVLVIGAGGREHALVSKLHQSPLIEKLYAIPGNDAMTHLAEVHTEIAETDHEAILQFVQQHHIEWVIIGPEQPLIDGLSNKLRDNHVKVFGPNKEAAQIEGSKSFAKRLMEKYDIPTADYKEIDNKTEALNYVNECELPIVVKKDGLAAGKGVIIANTRDEAIEAVEVLYPQEDGKVVFEQFLEGEEFSLMTFINGDYAVPFDCIAQDHKRAYDNDEGPNTGGMGAYCPVPHISNDVLERTNKDIAQPIARALKEEGYDYFGLLYIGAILTKEGPKVIEFNARFGDPEAQVLLSRLESDLMAQIVALDRKEPIRFQWIDDYVV
;
A
#
# COMPACT_ATOMS: atom_id res chain seq x y z
N MET A 1 -3.45 21.93 -15.23
CA MET A 1 -2.23 21.68 -14.42
C MET A 1 -1.36 20.60 -15.06
N ASN A 2 -0.05 20.65 -14.83
CA ASN A 2 0.88 19.62 -15.27
C ASN A 2 1.07 18.60 -14.16
N VAL A 3 0.93 17.32 -14.49
CA VAL A 3 0.97 16.20 -13.51
C VAL A 3 2.01 15.19 -13.95
N LEU A 4 2.78 14.67 -13.00
CA LEU A 4 3.77 13.60 -13.19
C LEU A 4 3.38 12.38 -12.36
N VAL A 5 3.39 11.21 -13.00
CA VAL A 5 3.28 9.90 -12.31
C VAL A 5 4.66 9.26 -12.25
N ILE A 6 5.07 8.85 -11.06
CA ILE A 6 6.32 8.10 -10.84
C ILE A 6 6.01 6.60 -10.82
N GLY A 7 6.78 5.83 -11.60
CA GLY A 7 6.71 4.37 -11.67
C GLY A 7 6.40 3.86 -13.09
N ALA A 8 6.51 2.55 -13.30
CA ALA A 8 6.44 1.91 -14.61
C ALA A 8 5.57 0.64 -14.67
N GLY A 9 4.95 0.23 -13.57
CA GLY A 9 4.17 -1.00 -13.46
C GLY A 9 2.74 -0.89 -13.99
N GLY A 10 1.97 -1.97 -13.82
CA GLY A 10 0.54 -2.03 -14.16
C GLY A 10 -0.30 -1.06 -13.34
N ARG A 11 0.03 -0.87 -12.07
CA ARG A 11 -0.57 0.13 -11.18
C ARG A 11 -0.40 1.54 -11.73
N GLU A 12 0.82 1.92 -12.13
CA GLU A 12 1.09 3.24 -12.67
C GLU A 12 0.42 3.45 -14.02
N HIS A 13 0.35 2.40 -14.86
CA HIS A 13 -0.43 2.47 -16.10
C HIS A 13 -1.92 2.74 -15.83
N ALA A 14 -2.52 2.09 -14.82
CA ALA A 14 -3.91 2.33 -14.43
C ALA A 14 -4.09 3.76 -13.89
N LEU A 15 -3.15 4.28 -13.09
CA LEU A 15 -3.14 5.67 -12.63
C LEU A 15 -3.07 6.66 -13.79
N VAL A 16 -2.12 6.47 -14.72
CA VAL A 16 -1.98 7.31 -15.93
C VAL A 16 -3.26 7.27 -16.76
N SER A 17 -3.83 6.08 -16.98
CA SER A 17 -5.07 5.92 -17.74
C SER A 17 -6.25 6.66 -17.12
N LYS A 18 -6.37 6.62 -15.78
CA LYS A 18 -7.43 7.32 -15.07
C LYS A 18 -7.22 8.83 -15.03
N LEU A 19 -6.00 9.28 -14.80
CA LEU A 19 -5.63 10.71 -14.77
C LEU A 19 -5.76 11.37 -16.14
N HIS A 20 -5.46 10.65 -17.24
CA HIS A 20 -5.62 11.14 -18.60
C HIS A 20 -7.06 11.59 -18.91
N GLN A 21 -8.07 11.04 -18.23
CA GLN A 21 -9.48 11.41 -18.40
C GLN A 21 -9.84 12.73 -17.71
N SER A 22 -8.98 13.25 -16.83
CA SER A 22 -9.28 14.44 -16.03
C SER A 22 -9.18 15.75 -16.86
N PRO A 23 -10.24 16.57 -16.92
CA PRO A 23 -10.17 17.88 -17.57
C PRO A 23 -9.30 18.89 -16.81
N LEU A 24 -8.87 18.57 -15.59
CA LEU A 24 -7.98 19.41 -14.81
C LEU A 24 -6.52 19.30 -15.26
N ILE A 25 -6.17 18.23 -15.97
CA ILE A 25 -4.81 17.95 -16.41
C ILE A 25 -4.61 18.49 -17.84
N GLU A 26 -3.64 19.38 -17.98
CA GLU A 26 -3.24 19.93 -19.28
C GLU A 26 -2.19 19.03 -19.92
N LYS A 27 -1.18 18.62 -19.13
CA LYS A 27 -0.13 17.69 -19.56
C LYS A 27 0.09 16.63 -18.49
N LEU A 28 0.18 15.40 -18.96
CA LEU A 28 0.46 14.23 -18.13
C LEU A 28 1.80 13.63 -18.53
N TYR A 29 2.65 13.36 -17.54
CA TYR A 29 3.98 12.81 -17.71
C TYR A 29 4.12 11.52 -16.89
N ALA A 30 5.02 10.63 -17.30
CA ALA A 30 5.37 9.42 -16.54
C ALA A 30 6.88 9.20 -16.52
N ILE A 31 7.44 8.92 -15.33
CA ILE A 31 8.85 8.62 -15.07
C ILE A 31 8.97 7.36 -14.21
N PRO A 32 9.72 6.34 -14.62
CA PRO A 32 10.21 6.15 -15.98
C PRO A 32 9.08 5.84 -16.96
N GLY A 33 7.89 5.43 -16.48
CA GLY A 33 6.80 4.98 -17.32
C GLY A 33 7.15 3.73 -18.12
N ASN A 34 6.31 3.37 -19.08
CA ASN A 34 6.54 2.28 -20.04
C ASN A 34 5.88 2.57 -21.38
N ASP A 35 6.21 1.76 -22.39
CA ASP A 35 5.72 1.96 -23.77
C ASP A 35 4.18 1.97 -23.89
N ALA A 36 3.47 1.22 -23.04
CA ALA A 36 2.00 1.19 -23.06
C ALA A 36 1.36 2.51 -22.60
N MET A 37 2.10 3.38 -21.93
CA MET A 37 1.61 4.70 -21.47
C MET A 37 1.78 5.80 -22.52
N THR A 38 2.54 5.58 -23.59
CA THR A 38 2.95 6.63 -24.55
C THR A 38 1.79 7.30 -25.31
N HIS A 39 0.64 6.65 -25.40
CA HIS A 39 -0.57 7.23 -25.99
C HIS A 39 -1.44 8.01 -24.99
N LEU A 40 -1.09 7.98 -23.68
CA LEU A 40 -1.81 8.62 -22.57
C LEU A 40 -1.00 9.76 -21.93
N ALA A 41 0.33 9.64 -21.93
CA ALA A 41 1.25 10.56 -21.26
C ALA A 41 2.57 10.70 -22.04
N GLU A 42 3.30 11.78 -21.79
CA GLU A 42 4.69 11.91 -22.21
C GLU A 42 5.59 11.10 -21.29
N VAL A 43 6.28 10.08 -21.84
CA VAL A 43 7.02 9.07 -21.09
C VAL A 43 8.52 9.32 -21.18
N HIS A 44 9.22 9.28 -20.04
CA HIS A 44 10.64 9.58 -19.91
C HIS A 44 11.40 8.40 -19.29
N THR A 45 11.62 7.36 -20.10
CA THR A 45 12.27 6.10 -19.65
C THR A 45 13.74 6.24 -19.31
N GLU A 46 14.37 7.34 -19.69
CA GLU A 46 15.78 7.67 -19.41
C GLU A 46 16.00 8.11 -17.96
N ILE A 47 14.94 8.46 -17.21
CA ILE A 47 15.03 8.88 -15.82
C ILE A 47 14.57 7.74 -14.92
N ALA A 48 15.43 7.26 -14.03
CA ALA A 48 15.06 6.24 -13.05
C ALA A 48 14.18 6.83 -11.93
N GLU A 49 13.21 6.07 -11.44
CA GLU A 49 12.33 6.48 -10.33
C GLU A 49 13.07 6.72 -9.00
N THR A 50 14.29 6.22 -8.88
CA THR A 50 15.20 6.43 -7.74
C THR A 50 16.15 7.61 -7.93
N ASP A 51 16.22 8.23 -9.11
CA ASP A 51 17.03 9.43 -9.35
C ASP A 51 16.26 10.69 -8.95
N HIS A 52 16.22 10.97 -7.66
CA HIS A 52 15.50 12.11 -7.10
C HIS A 52 15.99 13.48 -7.60
N GLU A 53 17.28 13.58 -8.00
CA GLU A 53 17.83 14.84 -8.55
C GLU A 53 17.31 15.08 -9.96
N ALA A 54 17.37 14.07 -10.83
CA ALA A 54 16.86 14.17 -12.19
C ALA A 54 15.34 14.42 -12.21
N ILE A 55 14.58 13.75 -11.30
CA ILE A 55 13.14 13.98 -11.14
C ILE A 55 12.86 15.43 -10.73
N LEU A 56 13.59 15.98 -9.76
CA LEU A 56 13.40 17.38 -9.34
C LEU A 56 13.71 18.37 -10.48
N GLN A 57 14.80 18.13 -11.22
CA GLN A 57 15.14 18.96 -12.39
C GLN A 57 14.03 18.91 -13.45
N PHE A 58 13.51 17.71 -13.74
CA PHE A 58 12.40 17.52 -14.66
C PHE A 58 11.15 18.28 -14.22
N VAL A 59 10.78 18.15 -12.94
CA VAL A 59 9.63 18.84 -12.33
C VAL A 59 9.72 20.35 -12.51
N GLN A 60 10.91 20.93 -12.30
CA GLN A 60 11.15 22.36 -12.47
C GLN A 60 11.09 22.79 -13.93
N GLN A 61 11.72 22.05 -14.85
CA GLN A 61 11.76 22.35 -16.28
C GLN A 61 10.38 22.29 -16.94
N HIS A 62 9.56 21.33 -16.53
CA HIS A 62 8.22 21.09 -17.10
C HIS A 62 7.10 21.75 -16.31
N HIS A 63 7.43 22.55 -15.28
CA HIS A 63 6.46 23.24 -14.42
C HIS A 63 5.39 22.30 -13.88
N ILE A 64 5.83 21.14 -13.35
CA ILE A 64 4.94 20.14 -12.76
C ILE A 64 4.35 20.70 -11.46
N GLU A 65 3.04 20.69 -11.35
CA GLU A 65 2.32 21.16 -10.17
C GLU A 65 2.04 20.03 -9.18
N TRP A 66 1.82 18.82 -9.71
CA TRP A 66 1.52 17.63 -8.91
C TRP A 66 2.37 16.45 -9.33
N VAL A 67 2.89 15.74 -8.33
CA VAL A 67 3.55 14.44 -8.51
C VAL A 67 2.76 13.38 -7.76
N ILE A 68 2.45 12.28 -8.46
CA ILE A 68 1.78 11.10 -7.90
C ILE A 68 2.79 9.96 -7.88
N ILE A 69 3.10 9.43 -6.70
CA ILE A 69 4.12 8.39 -6.54
C ILE A 69 3.41 7.03 -6.47
N GLY A 70 3.67 6.18 -7.46
CA GLY A 70 3.10 4.83 -7.54
C GLY A 70 3.83 3.81 -6.67
N PRO A 71 5.17 3.63 -6.81
CA PRO A 71 5.91 2.60 -6.09
C PRO A 71 6.34 3.03 -4.68
N GLU A 72 6.60 2.05 -3.83
CA GLU A 72 6.97 2.25 -2.44
C GLU A 72 8.40 2.77 -2.24
N GLN A 73 9.34 2.34 -3.08
CA GLN A 73 10.76 2.66 -2.88
C GLN A 73 11.04 4.18 -2.89
N PRO A 74 10.55 4.98 -3.86
CA PRO A 74 10.74 6.43 -3.84
C PRO A 74 10.13 7.12 -2.62
N LEU A 75 9.03 6.59 -2.06
CA LEU A 75 8.41 7.12 -0.83
C LEU A 75 9.33 6.91 0.36
N ILE A 76 9.86 5.71 0.54
CA ILE A 76 10.75 5.34 1.65
C ILE A 76 12.10 6.04 1.54
N ASP A 77 12.57 6.27 0.32
CA ASP A 77 13.82 7.02 0.07
C ASP A 77 13.66 8.53 0.25
N GLY A 78 12.40 9.04 0.34
CA GLY A 78 12.11 10.44 0.66
C GLY A 78 11.93 11.36 -0.54
N LEU A 79 11.54 10.84 -1.71
CA LEU A 79 11.22 11.67 -2.88
C LEU A 79 10.12 12.70 -2.55
N SER A 80 9.09 12.30 -1.78
CA SER A 80 8.02 13.19 -1.35
C SER A 80 8.53 14.39 -0.55
N ASN A 81 9.46 14.15 0.40
CA ASN A 81 10.06 15.22 1.21
C ASN A 81 10.80 16.21 0.30
N LYS A 82 11.68 15.68 -0.57
CA LYS A 82 12.48 16.49 -1.47
C LYS A 82 11.63 17.38 -2.40
N LEU A 83 10.56 16.83 -2.97
CA LEU A 83 9.67 17.58 -3.84
C LEU A 83 8.88 18.66 -3.07
N ARG A 84 8.37 18.35 -1.87
CA ARG A 84 7.66 19.31 -1.02
C ARG A 84 8.55 20.45 -0.54
N ASP A 85 9.80 20.16 -0.20
CA ASP A 85 10.81 21.17 0.15
C ASP A 85 11.07 22.16 -1.01
N ASN A 86 10.77 21.74 -2.24
CA ASN A 86 10.81 22.57 -3.46
C ASN A 86 9.43 23.06 -3.92
N HIS A 87 8.44 23.09 -3.01
CA HIS A 87 7.09 23.63 -3.20
C HIS A 87 6.25 22.89 -4.26
N VAL A 88 6.55 21.63 -4.53
CA VAL A 88 5.78 20.76 -5.42
C VAL A 88 4.73 20.00 -4.61
N LYS A 89 3.51 19.94 -5.09
CA LYS A 89 2.46 19.12 -4.46
C LYS A 89 2.70 17.64 -4.79
N VAL A 90 2.62 16.79 -3.78
CA VAL A 90 2.90 15.35 -3.92
C VAL A 90 1.76 14.55 -3.32
N PHE A 91 1.15 13.66 -4.10
CA PHE A 91 0.27 12.63 -3.61
C PHE A 91 1.10 11.37 -3.31
N GLY A 92 1.43 11.21 -2.06
CA GLY A 92 2.30 10.20 -1.46
C GLY A 92 2.83 10.71 -0.11
N PRO A 93 2.84 9.91 0.97
CA PRO A 93 3.30 10.35 2.29
C PRO A 93 4.78 10.74 2.29
N ASN A 94 5.21 11.44 3.34
CA ASN A 94 6.62 11.68 3.56
C ASN A 94 7.35 10.38 3.97
N LYS A 95 8.69 10.43 3.96
CA LYS A 95 9.57 9.28 4.28
C LYS A 95 9.24 8.63 5.61
N GLU A 96 9.00 9.46 6.63
CA GLU A 96 8.74 9.04 7.99
C GLU A 96 7.39 8.31 8.09
N ALA A 97 6.35 8.85 7.45
CA ALA A 97 5.02 8.23 7.41
C ALA A 97 4.98 6.99 6.50
N ALA A 98 5.80 6.95 5.45
CA ALA A 98 5.92 5.78 4.57
C ALA A 98 6.49 4.56 5.28
N GLN A 99 7.08 4.71 6.49
CA GLN A 99 7.51 3.59 7.32
C GLN A 99 6.37 2.66 7.73
N ILE A 100 5.12 3.07 7.60
CA ILE A 100 3.98 2.18 7.82
C ILE A 100 3.95 0.98 6.85
N GLU A 101 4.55 1.12 5.65
CA GLU A 101 4.84 0.03 4.72
C GLU A 101 6.29 -0.45 4.86
N GLY A 102 7.22 0.49 5.06
CA GLY A 102 8.66 0.22 5.10
C GLY A 102 9.12 -0.59 6.30
N SER A 103 8.36 -0.64 7.40
CA SER A 103 8.68 -1.41 8.59
C SER A 103 7.43 -2.03 9.20
N LYS A 104 7.37 -3.36 9.17
CA LYS A 104 6.28 -4.13 9.80
C LYS A 104 6.26 -3.94 11.32
N SER A 105 7.44 -3.88 11.92
CA SER A 105 7.59 -3.57 13.35
C SER A 105 7.03 -2.18 13.70
N PHE A 106 7.29 -1.17 12.87
CA PHE A 106 6.70 0.16 13.05
C PHE A 106 5.17 0.12 13.02
N ALA A 107 4.61 -0.53 11.99
CA ALA A 107 3.16 -0.65 11.83
C ALA A 107 2.52 -1.40 13.01
N LYS A 108 3.16 -2.49 13.48
CA LYS A 108 2.67 -3.28 14.62
C LYS A 108 2.66 -2.47 15.92
N ARG A 109 3.74 -1.76 16.24
CA ARG A 109 3.79 -0.90 17.44
C ARG A 109 2.75 0.23 17.40
N LEU A 110 2.51 0.79 16.21
CA LEU A 110 1.48 1.81 16.04
C LEU A 110 0.08 1.23 16.26
N MET A 111 -0.21 0.06 15.68
CA MET A 111 -1.48 -0.63 15.88
C MET A 111 -1.71 -1.01 17.35
N GLU A 112 -0.71 -1.54 18.03
CA GLU A 112 -0.79 -1.88 19.45
C GLU A 112 -1.06 -0.65 20.33
N LYS A 113 -0.33 0.46 20.09
CA LYS A 113 -0.47 1.71 20.86
C LYS A 113 -1.86 2.34 20.73
N TYR A 114 -2.52 2.16 19.60
CA TYR A 114 -3.83 2.77 19.30
C TYR A 114 -4.99 1.77 19.25
N ASP A 115 -4.79 0.57 19.80
CA ASP A 115 -5.79 -0.50 19.86
C ASP A 115 -6.42 -0.85 18.49
N ILE A 116 -5.61 -0.79 17.41
CA ILE A 116 -6.06 -1.14 16.05
C ILE A 116 -6.00 -2.66 15.88
N PRO A 117 -7.12 -3.32 15.50
CA PRO A 117 -7.18 -4.77 15.42
C PRO A 117 -6.17 -5.37 14.43
N THR A 118 -5.30 -6.25 14.92
CA THR A 118 -4.31 -7.00 14.12
C THR A 118 -3.99 -8.32 14.83
N ALA A 119 -3.16 -9.17 14.21
CA ALA A 119 -2.65 -10.39 14.82
C ALA A 119 -1.70 -10.07 15.98
N ASP A 120 -1.71 -10.92 17.02
CA ASP A 120 -0.67 -10.94 18.03
C ASP A 120 0.70 -11.12 17.36
N TYR A 121 1.73 -10.47 17.91
CA TYR A 121 3.03 -10.47 17.26
C TYR A 121 4.19 -10.48 18.25
N LYS A 122 5.35 -10.89 17.74
CA LYS A 122 6.63 -10.78 18.45
C LYS A 122 7.72 -10.32 17.47
N GLU A 123 8.41 -9.23 17.81
CA GLU A 123 9.60 -8.76 17.11
C GLU A 123 10.84 -9.48 17.64
N ILE A 124 11.71 -9.96 16.76
CA ILE A 124 12.97 -10.60 17.14
C ILE A 124 14.08 -10.07 16.23
N ASP A 125 15.18 -9.62 16.83
CA ASP A 125 16.26 -8.92 16.14
C ASP A 125 17.46 -9.82 15.79
N ASN A 126 17.46 -11.07 16.24
CA ASN A 126 18.55 -12.00 15.97
C ASN A 126 18.07 -13.42 15.68
N LYS A 127 18.82 -14.10 14.84
CA LYS A 127 18.49 -15.44 14.35
C LYS A 127 18.43 -16.51 15.44
N THR A 128 19.35 -16.46 16.40
CA THR A 128 19.40 -17.44 17.50
C THR A 128 18.16 -17.36 18.36
N GLU A 129 17.70 -16.15 18.71
CA GLU A 129 16.47 -15.96 19.45
C GLU A 129 15.24 -16.38 18.64
N ALA A 130 15.23 -16.10 17.33
CA ALA A 130 14.15 -16.51 16.43
C ALA A 130 14.02 -18.05 16.38
N LEU A 131 15.12 -18.79 16.26
CA LEU A 131 15.12 -20.25 16.28
C LEU A 131 14.67 -20.81 17.64
N ASN A 132 15.03 -20.16 18.75
CA ASN A 132 14.54 -20.54 20.07
C ASN A 132 13.04 -20.31 20.18
N TYR A 133 12.53 -19.17 19.72
CA TYR A 133 11.10 -18.85 19.74
C TYR A 133 10.28 -19.83 18.90
N VAL A 134 10.78 -20.26 17.75
CA VAL A 134 10.12 -21.28 16.91
C VAL A 134 9.83 -22.56 17.69
N ASN A 135 10.66 -22.96 18.64
CA ASN A 135 10.41 -24.15 19.46
C ASN A 135 9.23 -24.01 20.43
N GLU A 136 8.86 -22.79 20.80
CA GLU A 136 7.86 -22.49 21.84
C GLU A 136 6.55 -21.93 21.28
N CYS A 137 6.58 -21.28 20.07
CA CYS A 137 5.42 -20.61 19.49
C CYS A 137 4.29 -21.57 19.12
N GLU A 138 3.07 -21.07 19.06
CA GLU A 138 1.92 -21.80 18.52
C GLU A 138 2.00 -21.89 17.00
N LEU A 139 1.42 -22.93 16.43
CA LEU A 139 1.35 -23.15 14.98
C LEU A 139 -0.11 -23.25 14.52
N PRO A 140 -0.43 -22.83 13.30
CA PRO A 140 0.48 -22.19 12.32
C PRO A 140 0.95 -20.80 12.74
N ILE A 141 2.13 -20.39 12.25
CA ILE A 141 2.72 -19.07 12.52
C ILE A 141 3.10 -18.37 11.22
N VAL A 142 2.97 -17.05 11.20
CA VAL A 142 3.42 -16.24 10.07
C VAL A 142 4.74 -15.57 10.41
N VAL A 143 5.75 -15.78 9.58
CA VAL A 143 7.09 -15.20 9.74
C VAL A 143 7.29 -14.15 8.66
N LYS A 144 7.50 -12.90 9.08
CA LYS A 144 7.64 -11.75 8.16
C LYS A 144 8.99 -11.08 8.33
N LYS A 145 9.72 -10.91 7.24
CA LYS A 145 10.92 -10.06 7.23
C LYS A 145 10.50 -8.60 7.45
N ASP A 146 11.14 -7.89 8.37
CA ASP A 146 10.96 -6.45 8.51
C ASP A 146 11.62 -5.72 7.32
N GLY A 147 10.95 -4.71 6.80
CA GLY A 147 11.37 -4.00 5.59
C GLY A 147 10.62 -4.42 4.32
N LEU A 148 10.96 -3.75 3.21
CA LEU A 148 10.41 -4.06 1.90
C LEU A 148 10.91 -5.43 1.42
N ALA A 149 10.02 -6.24 0.88
CA ALA A 149 10.32 -7.59 0.41
C ALA A 149 9.59 -8.00 -0.88
N ALA A 150 8.90 -7.08 -1.54
CA ALA A 150 8.19 -7.32 -2.81
C ALA A 150 7.31 -8.59 -2.79
N GLY A 151 6.52 -8.78 -1.73
CA GLY A 151 5.65 -9.95 -1.55
C GLY A 151 6.35 -11.25 -1.13
N LYS A 152 7.70 -11.29 -1.11
CA LYS A 152 8.48 -12.51 -0.85
C LYS A 152 8.99 -12.63 0.60
N GLY A 153 8.69 -11.67 1.44
CA GLY A 153 9.15 -11.63 2.84
C GLY A 153 8.16 -12.20 3.85
N VAL A 154 7.14 -12.94 3.43
CA VAL A 154 6.11 -13.52 4.29
C VAL A 154 6.03 -15.02 4.05
N ILE A 155 6.22 -15.80 5.10
CA ILE A 155 6.15 -17.27 5.06
C ILE A 155 5.18 -17.73 6.14
N ILE A 156 4.19 -18.53 5.76
CA ILE A 156 3.27 -19.20 6.68
C ILE A 156 3.85 -20.58 6.94
N ALA A 157 4.13 -20.89 8.21
CA ALA A 157 4.67 -22.16 8.64
C ALA A 157 3.62 -22.95 9.44
N ASN A 158 3.27 -24.12 8.95
CA ASN A 158 2.31 -25.02 9.60
C ASN A 158 3.01 -26.01 10.53
N THR A 159 4.30 -26.23 10.32
CA THR A 159 5.13 -27.14 11.11
C THR A 159 6.35 -26.44 11.68
N ARG A 160 7.00 -27.05 12.70
CA ARG A 160 8.26 -26.54 13.27
C ARG A 160 9.38 -26.49 12.23
N ASP A 161 9.47 -27.50 11.41
CA ASP A 161 10.51 -27.59 10.38
C ASP A 161 10.33 -26.46 9.34
N GLU A 162 9.08 -26.19 8.90
CA GLU A 162 8.78 -25.05 8.02
C GLU A 162 9.09 -23.71 8.69
N ALA A 163 8.84 -23.57 10.00
CA ALA A 163 9.15 -22.33 10.72
C ALA A 163 10.66 -22.11 10.88
N ILE A 164 11.43 -23.18 11.08
CA ILE A 164 12.90 -23.14 11.10
C ILE A 164 13.40 -22.73 9.72
N GLU A 165 12.90 -23.36 8.64
CA GLU A 165 13.27 -23.01 7.27
C GLU A 165 12.94 -21.54 6.93
N ALA A 166 11.78 -21.05 7.38
CA ALA A 166 11.39 -19.66 7.21
C ALA A 166 12.38 -18.69 7.89
N VAL A 167 12.83 -19.00 9.11
CA VAL A 167 13.86 -18.22 9.81
C VAL A 167 15.19 -18.27 9.03
N GLU A 168 15.62 -19.44 8.54
CA GLU A 168 16.84 -19.58 7.76
C GLU A 168 16.82 -18.74 6.49
N VAL A 169 15.70 -18.71 5.79
CA VAL A 169 15.50 -17.93 4.55
C VAL A 169 15.44 -16.42 4.82
N LEU A 170 14.74 -16.00 5.88
CA LEU A 170 14.50 -14.58 6.16
C LEU A 170 15.64 -13.91 6.94
N TYR A 171 16.50 -14.71 7.61
CA TYR A 171 17.76 -14.28 8.22
C TYR A 171 18.96 -14.88 7.45
N PRO A 172 19.30 -14.37 6.28
CA PRO A 172 20.47 -14.86 5.55
C PRO A 172 21.80 -14.57 6.27
N GLN A 173 21.78 -13.63 7.21
CA GLN A 173 22.89 -13.27 8.09
C GLN A 173 22.38 -13.29 9.54
N GLU A 174 23.28 -13.21 10.53
CA GLU A 174 22.94 -13.20 11.95
C GLU A 174 22.12 -11.96 12.35
N ASP A 175 22.35 -10.84 11.66
CA ASP A 175 21.69 -9.57 11.90
C ASP A 175 20.47 -9.40 10.96
N GLY A 176 19.37 -8.93 11.52
CA GLY A 176 18.13 -8.67 10.82
C GLY A 176 16.99 -8.59 11.81
N LYS A 177 15.80 -8.18 11.34
CA LYS A 177 14.59 -8.17 12.13
C LYS A 177 13.51 -8.98 11.44
N VAL A 178 12.84 -9.83 12.21
CA VAL A 178 11.69 -10.60 11.78
C VAL A 178 10.54 -10.37 12.76
N VAL A 179 9.34 -10.31 12.23
CA VAL A 179 8.10 -10.25 12.99
C VAL A 179 7.40 -11.60 12.86
N PHE A 180 7.20 -12.27 13.98
CA PHE A 180 6.34 -13.44 14.07
C PHE A 180 4.94 -12.98 14.37
N GLU A 181 3.95 -13.48 13.63
CA GLU A 181 2.55 -13.14 13.84
C GLU A 181 1.69 -14.38 13.98
N GLN A 182 0.68 -14.29 14.83
CA GLN A 182 -0.40 -15.26 14.89
C GLN A 182 -1.01 -15.44 13.50
N PHE A 183 -1.22 -16.68 13.08
CA PHE A 183 -1.97 -16.96 11.87
C PHE A 183 -3.45 -16.60 12.08
N LEU A 184 -3.99 -15.75 11.21
CA LEU A 184 -5.39 -15.36 11.23
C LEU A 184 -6.16 -16.20 10.21
N GLU A 185 -7.29 -16.76 10.63
CA GLU A 185 -8.23 -17.45 9.75
C GLU A 185 -9.34 -16.50 9.31
N GLY A 186 -9.59 -16.42 8.01
CA GLY A 186 -10.65 -15.57 7.47
C GLY A 186 -10.46 -15.30 6.00
N GLU A 187 -11.20 -14.35 5.50
CA GLU A 187 -11.16 -13.92 4.12
C GLU A 187 -10.46 -12.57 3.97
N GLU A 188 -9.42 -12.54 3.14
CA GLU A 188 -8.64 -11.32 2.90
C GLU A 188 -9.40 -10.36 1.97
N PHE A 189 -9.23 -9.06 2.19
CA PHE A 189 -9.71 -8.00 1.32
C PHE A 189 -8.85 -6.75 1.43
N SER A 190 -8.94 -5.90 0.41
CA SER A 190 -8.14 -4.68 0.28
C SER A 190 -9.03 -3.45 0.30
N LEU A 191 -8.83 -2.55 1.29
CA LEU A 191 -9.51 -1.26 1.40
C LEU A 191 -8.52 -0.12 1.12
N MET A 192 -8.81 0.69 0.11
CA MET A 192 -8.07 1.92 -0.16
C MET A 192 -8.64 3.08 0.63
N THR A 193 -7.78 3.90 1.21
CA THR A 193 -8.20 5.05 2.03
C THR A 193 -7.37 6.28 1.66
N PHE A 194 -8.03 7.37 1.28
CA PHE A 194 -7.38 8.67 1.15
C PHE A 194 -7.15 9.29 2.51
N ILE A 195 -5.94 9.79 2.77
CA ILE A 195 -5.56 10.40 4.05
C ILE A 195 -4.92 11.77 3.82
N ASN A 196 -5.35 12.76 4.61
CA ASN A 196 -4.69 14.05 4.80
C ASN A 196 -4.65 14.38 6.30
N GLY A 197 -3.56 14.00 6.95
CA GLY A 197 -3.42 14.06 8.41
C GLY A 197 -4.43 13.15 9.11
N ASP A 198 -5.37 13.72 9.88
CA ASP A 198 -6.44 12.99 10.55
C ASP A 198 -7.73 12.83 9.71
N TYR A 199 -7.78 13.46 8.53
CA TYR A 199 -8.90 13.32 7.61
C TYR A 199 -8.71 12.08 6.75
N ALA A 200 -9.52 11.05 7.00
CA ALA A 200 -9.48 9.78 6.28
C ALA A 200 -10.80 9.53 5.54
N VAL A 201 -10.72 9.22 4.25
CA VAL A 201 -11.85 8.91 3.38
C VAL A 201 -11.60 7.56 2.73
N PRO A 202 -12.12 6.47 3.29
CA PRO A 202 -12.03 5.16 2.65
C PRO A 202 -12.88 5.12 1.38
N PHE A 203 -12.44 4.30 0.43
CA PHE A 203 -13.29 3.93 -0.70
C PHE A 203 -14.48 3.12 -0.17
N ASP A 204 -15.65 3.35 -0.71
CA ASP A 204 -16.86 2.57 -0.44
C ASP A 204 -16.94 1.31 -1.33
N CYS A 205 -15.82 0.94 -1.91
CA CYS A 205 -15.62 -0.24 -2.74
C CYS A 205 -14.30 -0.91 -2.38
N ILE A 206 -14.33 -2.20 -2.15
CA ILE A 206 -13.14 -3.03 -1.87
C ILE A 206 -12.77 -3.89 -3.08
N ALA A 207 -11.49 -4.26 -3.14
CA ALA A 207 -10.98 -5.26 -4.05
C ALA A 207 -10.49 -6.49 -3.27
N GLN A 208 -10.37 -7.60 -3.98
CA GLN A 208 -9.71 -8.79 -3.47
C GLN A 208 -8.65 -9.23 -4.46
N ASP A 209 -7.44 -9.47 -3.95
CA ASP A 209 -6.30 -9.97 -4.68
C ASP A 209 -6.13 -11.46 -4.44
N HIS A 210 -5.79 -12.21 -5.49
CA HIS A 210 -5.39 -13.60 -5.40
C HIS A 210 -3.86 -13.70 -5.35
N LYS A 211 -3.33 -13.95 -4.15
CA LYS A 211 -1.88 -13.93 -3.88
C LYS A 211 -1.20 -15.28 -4.07
N ARG A 212 -1.92 -16.40 -3.96
CA ARG A 212 -1.35 -17.73 -4.05
C ARG A 212 -1.12 -18.16 -5.49
N ALA A 213 -0.02 -18.89 -5.70
CA ALA A 213 0.41 -19.28 -7.04
C ALA A 213 -0.45 -20.40 -7.68
N TYR A 214 -1.14 -21.21 -6.87
CA TYR A 214 -1.89 -22.39 -7.32
C TYR A 214 -3.36 -22.32 -6.94
N ASP A 215 -4.16 -23.13 -7.59
CA ASP A 215 -5.58 -23.29 -7.31
C ASP A 215 -5.85 -23.69 -5.85
N ASN A 216 -7.05 -23.41 -5.35
CA ASN A 216 -7.49 -23.68 -3.97
C ASN A 216 -6.68 -22.95 -2.89
N ASP A 217 -6.15 -21.77 -3.21
CA ASP A 217 -5.34 -20.95 -2.33
C ASP A 217 -4.08 -21.69 -1.81
N GLU A 218 -3.44 -22.44 -2.71
CA GLU A 218 -2.25 -23.22 -2.43
C GLU A 218 -0.98 -22.61 -3.06
N GLY A 219 0.18 -23.10 -2.63
CA GLY A 219 1.49 -22.70 -3.12
C GLY A 219 2.05 -21.46 -2.41
N PRO A 220 3.19 -20.92 -2.91
CA PRO A 220 3.81 -19.74 -2.32
C PRO A 220 3.01 -18.47 -2.61
N ASN A 221 3.16 -17.47 -1.74
CA ASN A 221 2.67 -16.12 -2.01
C ASN A 221 3.42 -15.52 -3.22
N THR A 222 2.68 -14.76 -4.02
CA THR A 222 3.19 -13.98 -5.15
C THR A 222 3.01 -12.48 -4.89
N GLY A 223 3.36 -11.64 -5.85
CA GLY A 223 3.05 -10.21 -5.81
C GLY A 223 1.60 -9.87 -6.22
N GLY A 224 0.75 -10.88 -6.43
CA GLY A 224 -0.62 -10.79 -6.93
C GLY A 224 -0.74 -11.47 -8.30
N MET A 225 -1.69 -12.41 -8.42
CA MET A 225 -1.98 -13.12 -9.67
C MET A 225 -3.11 -12.45 -10.45
N GLY A 226 -3.89 -11.63 -9.78
CA GLY A 226 -5.02 -10.89 -10.31
C GLY A 226 -5.92 -10.42 -9.19
N ALA A 227 -6.78 -9.45 -9.48
CA ALA A 227 -7.73 -8.92 -8.51
C ALA A 227 -9.10 -8.77 -9.13
N TYR A 228 -10.11 -8.59 -8.31
CA TYR A 228 -11.46 -8.25 -8.76
C TYR A 228 -12.14 -7.25 -7.81
N CYS A 229 -13.10 -6.54 -8.37
CA CYS A 229 -13.91 -5.53 -7.68
C CYS A 229 -15.28 -5.41 -8.36
N PRO A 230 -16.40 -5.31 -7.60
CA PRO A 230 -16.52 -5.37 -6.15
C PRO A 230 -16.38 -6.79 -5.59
N VAL A 231 -16.34 -6.91 -4.26
CA VAL A 231 -16.30 -8.18 -3.53
C VAL A 231 -17.66 -8.40 -2.86
N PRO A 232 -18.64 -9.05 -3.54
CA PRO A 232 -20.05 -9.00 -3.15
C PRO A 232 -20.39 -9.79 -1.88
N HIS A 233 -19.53 -10.71 -1.47
CA HIS A 233 -19.73 -11.54 -0.27
C HIS A 233 -19.19 -10.90 1.00
N ILE A 234 -18.44 -9.79 0.89
CA ILE A 234 -18.07 -8.95 2.03
C ILE A 234 -19.06 -7.80 2.13
N SER A 235 -19.82 -7.76 3.22
CA SER A 235 -20.93 -6.82 3.40
C SER A 235 -20.46 -5.39 3.68
N ASN A 236 -21.35 -4.42 3.45
CA ASN A 236 -21.09 -3.03 3.80
C ASN A 236 -20.86 -2.83 5.30
N ASP A 237 -21.46 -3.64 6.18
CA ASP A 237 -21.20 -3.57 7.63
C ASP A 237 -19.73 -3.87 7.95
N VAL A 238 -19.07 -4.75 7.19
CA VAL A 238 -17.64 -5.03 7.32
C VAL A 238 -16.82 -3.81 6.91
N LEU A 239 -17.20 -3.14 5.82
CA LEU A 239 -16.55 -1.90 5.39
C LEU A 239 -16.69 -0.80 6.43
N GLU A 240 -17.91 -0.58 6.94
CA GLU A 240 -18.16 0.42 7.99
C GLU A 240 -17.33 0.11 9.26
N ARG A 241 -17.27 -1.17 9.65
CA ARG A 241 -16.46 -1.59 10.78
C ARG A 241 -14.96 -1.40 10.51
N THR A 242 -14.47 -1.77 9.33
CA THR A 242 -13.08 -1.55 8.93
C THR A 242 -12.71 -0.06 8.93
N ASN A 243 -13.62 0.79 8.45
CA ASN A 243 -13.44 2.23 8.53
C ASN A 243 -13.33 2.72 9.97
N LYS A 244 -14.29 2.32 10.83
CA LYS A 244 -14.36 2.77 12.21
C LYS A 244 -13.21 2.27 13.08
N ASP A 245 -12.86 0.98 12.95
CA ASP A 245 -11.94 0.30 13.86
C ASP A 245 -10.49 0.33 13.34
N ILE A 246 -10.26 0.61 12.05
CA ILE A 246 -8.93 0.57 11.42
C ILE A 246 -8.61 1.89 10.69
N ALA A 247 -9.37 2.30 9.66
CA ALA A 247 -8.99 3.41 8.79
C ALA A 247 -8.96 4.77 9.51
N GLN A 248 -9.98 5.08 10.31
CA GLN A 248 -10.01 6.32 11.10
C GLN A 248 -8.94 6.31 12.23
N PRO A 249 -8.80 5.21 13.01
CA PRO A 249 -7.77 5.14 14.05
C PRO A 249 -6.35 5.27 13.51
N ILE A 250 -6.00 4.62 12.40
CA ILE A 250 -4.64 4.71 11.87
C ILE A 250 -4.29 6.11 11.35
N ALA A 251 -5.23 6.80 10.70
CA ALA A 251 -5.03 8.19 10.28
C ALA A 251 -4.79 9.10 11.49
N ARG A 252 -5.59 8.93 12.56
CA ARG A 252 -5.40 9.66 13.82
C ARG A 252 -4.06 9.34 14.46
N ALA A 253 -3.69 8.06 14.53
CA ALA A 253 -2.43 7.61 15.10
C ALA A 253 -1.23 8.26 14.40
N LEU A 254 -1.20 8.22 13.07
CA LEU A 254 -0.14 8.87 12.28
C LEU A 254 -0.06 10.37 12.59
N LYS A 255 -1.19 11.05 12.66
CA LYS A 255 -1.24 12.49 12.96
C LYS A 255 -0.77 12.81 14.38
N GLU A 256 -1.20 12.04 15.39
CA GLU A 256 -0.82 12.24 16.79
C GLU A 256 0.66 11.96 17.06
N GLU A 257 1.23 11.01 16.33
CA GLU A 257 2.68 10.71 16.36
C GLU A 257 3.52 11.72 15.55
N GLY A 258 2.88 12.69 14.89
CA GLY A 258 3.58 13.74 14.14
C GLY A 258 4.03 13.33 12.74
N TYR A 259 3.51 12.22 12.22
CA TYR A 259 3.78 11.79 10.85
C TYR A 259 2.87 12.54 9.87
N ASP A 260 3.50 13.19 8.89
CA ASP A 260 2.78 13.90 7.83
C ASP A 260 2.37 12.93 6.72
N TYR A 261 1.13 12.46 6.78
CA TYR A 261 0.56 11.56 5.79
C TYR A 261 -0.39 12.32 4.87
N PHE A 262 -0.03 12.44 3.60
CA PHE A 262 -0.91 12.90 2.54
C PHE A 262 -0.79 11.95 1.35
N GLY A 263 -1.85 11.19 1.06
CA GLY A 263 -1.83 10.20 -0.01
C GLY A 263 -2.87 9.11 0.17
N LEU A 264 -2.64 7.98 -0.48
CA LEU A 264 -3.45 6.78 -0.31
C LEU A 264 -2.76 5.82 0.68
N LEU A 265 -3.53 5.31 1.63
CA LEU A 265 -3.18 4.17 2.46
C LEU A 265 -3.97 2.94 1.99
N TYR A 266 -3.26 1.91 1.60
CA TYR A 266 -3.80 0.58 1.38
C TYR A 266 -3.88 -0.15 2.72
N ILE A 267 -5.04 -0.69 3.03
CA ILE A 267 -5.30 -1.52 4.21
C ILE A 267 -5.58 -2.94 3.71
N GLY A 268 -4.59 -3.83 3.87
CA GLY A 268 -4.79 -5.27 3.72
C GLY A 268 -5.41 -5.81 5.00
N ALA A 269 -6.63 -6.29 4.91
CA ALA A 269 -7.40 -6.77 6.04
C ALA A 269 -7.88 -8.20 5.83
N ILE A 270 -8.17 -8.88 6.93
CA ILE A 270 -8.79 -10.21 6.94
C ILE A 270 -10.04 -10.17 7.81
N LEU A 271 -11.15 -10.67 7.27
CA LEU A 271 -12.40 -10.82 8.00
C LEU A 271 -12.36 -12.10 8.83
N THR A 272 -12.05 -11.98 10.11
CA THR A 272 -12.09 -13.07 11.08
C THR A 272 -13.48 -13.21 11.71
N LYS A 273 -13.68 -14.26 12.54
CA LYS A 273 -14.91 -14.42 13.34
C LYS A 273 -15.12 -13.28 14.34
N GLU A 274 -14.07 -12.58 14.73
CA GLU A 274 -14.12 -11.44 15.67
C GLU A 274 -14.37 -10.10 14.93
N GLY A 275 -14.17 -10.08 13.62
CA GLY A 275 -14.28 -8.92 12.74
C GLY A 275 -13.03 -8.67 11.92
N PRO A 276 -12.95 -7.51 11.25
CA PRO A 276 -11.79 -7.20 10.42
C PRO A 276 -10.54 -6.96 11.28
N LYS A 277 -9.41 -7.54 10.86
CA LYS A 277 -8.07 -7.32 11.44
C LYS A 277 -7.09 -6.96 10.33
N VAL A 278 -6.11 -6.12 10.65
CA VAL A 278 -5.07 -5.71 9.70
C VAL A 278 -4.06 -6.84 9.51
N ILE A 279 -3.76 -7.13 8.24
CA ILE A 279 -2.64 -7.98 7.82
C ILE A 279 -1.41 -7.12 7.56
N GLU A 280 -1.59 -6.02 6.80
CA GLU A 280 -0.53 -5.11 6.41
C GLU A 280 -1.09 -3.75 5.99
N PHE A 281 -0.22 -2.73 6.00
CA PHE A 281 -0.46 -1.45 5.35
C PHE A 281 0.53 -1.27 4.21
N ASN A 282 0.07 -0.60 3.13
CA ASN A 282 0.96 -0.09 2.10
C ASN A 282 0.70 1.41 1.89
N ALA A 283 1.75 2.19 1.69
CA ALA A 283 1.71 3.65 1.65
C ALA A 283 1.35 4.21 0.26
N ARG A 284 0.72 3.40 -0.57
CA ARG A 284 0.42 3.65 -1.98
C ARG A 284 -0.70 2.73 -2.47
N PHE A 285 -1.15 2.94 -3.72
CA PHE A 285 -2.09 2.02 -4.35
C PHE A 285 -1.54 0.58 -4.40
N GLY A 286 -2.42 -0.40 -4.22
CA GLY A 286 -2.09 -1.81 -4.43
C GLY A 286 -1.85 -2.14 -5.91
N ASP A 287 -1.10 -3.19 -6.17
CA ASP A 287 -0.91 -3.80 -7.48
C ASP A 287 -1.13 -5.31 -7.30
N PRO A 288 -2.21 -5.90 -7.84
CA PRO A 288 -3.06 -5.44 -8.96
C PRO A 288 -4.39 -4.73 -8.60
N GLU A 289 -4.64 -4.32 -7.37
CA GLU A 289 -5.94 -3.76 -6.97
C GLU A 289 -6.24 -2.40 -7.63
N ALA A 290 -5.22 -1.58 -7.88
CA ALA A 290 -5.39 -0.30 -8.57
C ALA A 290 -6.07 -0.47 -9.94
N GLN A 291 -5.70 -1.52 -10.69
CA GLN A 291 -6.22 -1.78 -12.02
C GLN A 291 -7.73 -1.99 -12.01
N VAL A 292 -8.23 -2.78 -11.06
CA VAL A 292 -9.67 -3.08 -10.98
C VAL A 292 -10.46 -1.93 -10.35
N LEU A 293 -9.91 -1.26 -9.34
CA LEU A 293 -10.57 -0.13 -8.67
C LEU A 293 -10.66 1.10 -9.59
N LEU A 294 -9.54 1.50 -10.22
CA LEU A 294 -9.51 2.69 -11.07
C LEU A 294 -10.31 2.50 -12.36
N SER A 295 -10.42 1.26 -12.88
CA SER A 295 -11.30 0.94 -14.01
C SER A 295 -12.78 1.10 -13.67
N ARG A 296 -13.17 0.86 -12.41
CA ARG A 296 -14.54 1.07 -11.92
C ARG A 296 -14.81 2.50 -11.47
N LEU A 297 -13.79 3.26 -11.12
CA LEU A 297 -13.96 4.62 -10.62
C LEU A 297 -14.50 5.54 -11.74
N GLU A 298 -15.74 6.03 -11.59
CA GLU A 298 -16.34 6.99 -12.51
C GLU A 298 -15.89 8.41 -12.19
N SER A 299 -15.71 8.72 -10.90
CA SER A 299 -15.24 10.04 -10.45
C SER A 299 -13.87 10.41 -11.03
N ASP A 300 -13.66 11.70 -11.28
CA ASP A 300 -12.37 12.26 -11.67
C ASP A 300 -11.36 12.13 -10.52
N LEU A 301 -10.35 11.28 -10.70
CA LEU A 301 -9.34 10.99 -9.69
C LEU A 301 -8.56 12.25 -9.29
N MET A 302 -8.17 13.09 -10.27
CA MET A 302 -7.41 14.31 -9.96
C MET A 302 -8.25 15.30 -9.15
N ALA A 303 -9.54 15.42 -9.45
CA ALA A 303 -10.45 16.24 -8.67
C ALA A 303 -10.57 15.75 -7.22
N GLN A 304 -10.62 14.43 -6.99
CA GLN A 304 -10.67 13.87 -5.64
C GLN A 304 -9.34 14.11 -4.89
N ILE A 305 -8.19 14.03 -5.55
CA ILE A 305 -6.89 14.35 -4.95
C ILE A 305 -6.81 15.83 -4.55
N VAL A 306 -7.29 16.73 -5.41
CA VAL A 306 -7.36 18.17 -5.09
C VAL A 306 -8.33 18.45 -3.93
N ALA A 307 -9.47 17.77 -3.89
CA ALA A 307 -10.41 17.88 -2.77
C ALA A 307 -9.79 17.39 -1.45
N LEU A 308 -9.02 16.30 -1.50
CA LEU A 308 -8.26 15.80 -0.33
C LEU A 308 -7.26 16.84 0.18
N ASP A 309 -6.47 17.47 -0.71
CA ASP A 309 -5.50 18.53 -0.37
C ASP A 309 -6.17 19.69 0.37
N ARG A 310 -7.39 20.05 -0.03
CA ARG A 310 -8.18 21.12 0.56
C ARG A 310 -9.04 20.69 1.74
N LYS A 311 -9.06 19.41 2.08
CA LYS A 311 -9.99 18.80 3.05
C LYS A 311 -11.46 19.10 2.73
N GLU A 312 -11.78 19.16 1.45
CA GLU A 312 -13.14 19.29 0.93
C GLU A 312 -13.83 17.91 0.92
N PRO A 313 -15.18 17.86 0.93
CA PRO A 313 -15.90 16.59 0.86
C PRO A 313 -15.56 15.78 -0.39
N ILE A 314 -15.16 14.54 -0.20
CA ILE A 314 -14.84 13.57 -1.25
C ILE A 314 -16.03 12.61 -1.37
N ARG A 315 -16.40 12.31 -2.62
CA ARG A 315 -17.40 11.28 -2.94
C ARG A 315 -16.91 10.49 -4.14
N PHE A 316 -16.76 9.20 -3.96
CA PHE A 316 -16.45 8.28 -5.04
C PHE A 316 -17.75 7.83 -5.72
N GLN A 317 -17.72 7.79 -7.06
CA GLN A 317 -18.78 7.21 -7.88
C GLN A 317 -18.17 6.06 -8.68
N TRP A 318 -18.90 4.97 -8.77
CA TRP A 318 -18.43 3.73 -9.38
C TRP A 318 -19.40 3.27 -10.45
N ILE A 319 -18.89 2.73 -11.53
CA ILE A 319 -19.73 2.01 -12.50
C ILE A 319 -20.31 0.76 -11.82
N ASP A 320 -21.52 0.37 -12.20
CA ASP A 320 -22.21 -0.80 -11.64
C ASP A 320 -21.84 -2.09 -12.40
N ASP A 321 -20.54 -2.28 -12.64
CA ASP A 321 -20.01 -3.45 -13.34
C ASP A 321 -18.92 -4.12 -12.47
N TYR A 322 -18.65 -5.39 -12.76
CA TYR A 322 -17.51 -6.12 -12.22
C TYR A 322 -16.29 -5.93 -13.10
N VAL A 323 -15.13 -5.80 -12.47
CA VAL A 323 -13.82 -5.75 -13.13
C VAL A 323 -12.92 -6.81 -12.51
N VAL A 324 -12.27 -7.56 -13.39
CA VAL A 324 -11.33 -8.62 -13.04
C VAL A 324 -10.02 -8.38 -13.77
#